data_96a9d03c59693b34ca2417c3dd4cc0d1
#
_entry.id   96a9d03c59693b34ca2417c3dd4cc0d1
#
_cell.length_a   1.000
_cell.length_b   1.000
_cell.length_c   1.000
_cell.angle_alpha   90.00
_cell.angle_beta   90.00
_cell.angle_gamma   90.00
#
_symmetry.space_group_name_H-M   'P 1'
#
loop_
_entity.id
_entity.type
_entity.pdbx_description
1 polymer ?
#
loop_
_entity_poly.entity_id
_entity_poly.type
_entity_poly.pdbx_seq_one_letter_code
_entity_poly.pdbx_strand_id
1 'polypeptide(L)'
;TVDVLGDSLPWSFGADADKMRLVSEAYRIHLAHLFDPYLAVHTSAIQPLPHQITAVYQEMLPRLPLRYILADDPGAGKTIMTGLFIKELIARGDLKRCLIVTPGNLAEQWQDELFRKFHLRFEVLTNDRIESAVSGNIFTEMNFCIARLDKLSRSEALQEKLRITDWDLIVCDEAHKMSATVWGGEIKYTKRFNLGRLLSEITRNFLLLTATPHNGKNEDFQLFLSLVDPDRFEGAARSSNQSIDVSDVMRRLVKELSLIHISEPTR
;
A
#
# COMPACT_ATOMS: atom_id res chain seq x y z
N THR A 1 9.73 36.41 -16.17
CA THR A 1 8.85 36.83 -17.26
C THR A 1 7.95 35.65 -17.59
N VAL A 2 6.69 35.73 -17.14
CA VAL A 2 5.63 34.79 -17.51
C VAL A 2 5.17 35.28 -18.89
N ASP A 3 5.43 34.50 -19.92
CA ASP A 3 4.82 34.71 -21.23
C ASP A 3 3.31 34.50 -21.07
N VAL A 4 2.57 35.60 -21.10
CA VAL A 4 1.12 35.56 -21.23
C VAL A 4 0.89 35.08 -22.67
N LEU A 5 0.47 33.81 -22.81
CA LEU A 5 -0.02 33.25 -24.05
C LEU A 5 -1.09 34.18 -24.61
N GLY A 6 -0.77 34.76 -25.77
CA GLY A 6 -1.55 35.75 -26.42
C GLY A 6 -2.94 35.30 -26.82
N ASP A 7 -3.80 36.30 -27.00
CA ASP A 7 -5.10 36.31 -27.61
C ASP A 7 -6.05 35.19 -27.20
N SER A 8 -6.84 35.49 -26.16
CA SER A 8 -8.07 34.77 -25.88
C SER A 8 -8.91 34.73 -27.16
N LEU A 9 -8.98 33.56 -27.80
CA LEU A 9 -9.94 33.33 -28.87
C LEU A 9 -11.32 33.77 -28.38
N PRO A 10 -12.01 34.59 -29.18
CA PRO A 10 -13.32 35.06 -28.78
C PRO A 10 -14.23 33.86 -28.50
N TRP A 11 -14.99 33.91 -27.42
CA TRP A 11 -15.98 32.89 -27.08
C TRP A 11 -16.82 32.58 -28.31
N SER A 12 -16.77 31.35 -28.79
CA SER A 12 -17.59 30.89 -29.90
C SER A 12 -18.38 29.66 -29.45
N PHE A 13 -19.66 29.62 -29.81
CA PHE A 13 -20.50 28.43 -29.66
C PHE A 13 -20.27 27.40 -30.78
N GLY A 14 -19.24 27.58 -31.61
CA GLY A 14 -18.85 26.68 -32.69
C GLY A 14 -18.00 25.50 -32.28
N ALA A 15 -17.91 25.21 -30.97
CA ALA A 15 -17.19 24.03 -30.46
C ALA A 15 -17.92 22.74 -30.89
N ASP A 16 -17.12 21.73 -31.26
CA ASP A 16 -17.61 20.40 -31.59
C ASP A 16 -18.39 19.83 -30.39
N ALA A 17 -19.69 19.61 -30.54
CA ALA A 17 -20.60 19.14 -29.48
C ALA A 17 -20.18 17.76 -28.97
N ASP A 18 -19.61 16.90 -29.81
CA ASP A 18 -19.15 15.56 -29.41
C ASP A 18 -17.90 15.65 -28.53
N LYS A 19 -16.99 16.57 -28.84
CA LYS A 19 -15.82 16.83 -27.98
C LYS A 19 -16.24 17.41 -26.63
N MET A 20 -17.19 18.34 -26.62
CA MET A 20 -17.72 18.91 -25.37
C MET A 20 -18.37 17.83 -24.50
N ARG A 21 -19.13 16.94 -25.13
CA ARG A 21 -19.77 15.80 -24.45
C ARG A 21 -18.72 14.83 -23.87
N LEU A 22 -17.68 14.48 -24.64
CA LEU A 22 -16.59 13.62 -24.17
C LEU A 22 -15.83 14.25 -22.99
N VAL A 23 -15.52 15.53 -23.06
CA VAL A 23 -14.85 16.26 -21.98
C VAL A 23 -15.75 16.29 -20.73
N SER A 24 -17.04 16.60 -20.89
CA SER A 24 -17.99 16.61 -19.77
C SER A 24 -18.11 15.23 -19.09
N GLU A 25 -18.20 14.16 -19.88
CA GLU A 25 -18.25 12.79 -19.36
C GLU A 25 -16.91 12.39 -18.69
N ALA A 26 -15.78 12.77 -19.26
CA ALA A 26 -14.47 12.53 -18.66
C ALA A 26 -14.35 13.23 -17.30
N TYR A 27 -14.77 14.49 -17.18
CA TYR A 27 -14.81 15.20 -15.91
C TYR A 27 -15.80 14.56 -14.92
N ARG A 28 -16.97 14.12 -15.36
CA ARG A 28 -17.92 13.42 -14.50
C ARG A 28 -17.36 12.15 -13.92
N ILE A 29 -16.67 11.35 -14.74
CA ILE A 29 -15.97 10.13 -14.31
C ILE A 29 -14.84 10.48 -13.34
N HIS A 30 -14.02 11.47 -13.66
CA HIS A 30 -12.91 11.91 -12.83
C HIS A 30 -13.36 12.42 -11.45
N LEU A 31 -14.50 13.11 -11.38
CA LEU A 31 -15.06 13.64 -10.16
C LEU A 31 -16.04 12.69 -9.46
N ALA A 32 -16.24 11.48 -9.98
CA ALA A 32 -17.22 10.52 -9.43
C ALA A 32 -16.95 10.21 -7.94
N HIS A 33 -15.68 10.19 -7.51
CA HIS A 33 -15.29 9.97 -6.11
C HIS A 33 -15.80 11.06 -5.14
N LEU A 34 -16.10 12.27 -5.62
CA LEU A 34 -16.68 13.34 -4.79
C LEU A 34 -18.15 13.06 -4.45
N PHE A 35 -18.85 12.28 -5.27
CA PHE A 35 -20.27 11.94 -5.13
C PHE A 35 -20.50 10.54 -4.59
N ASP A 36 -19.50 9.65 -4.75
CA ASP A 36 -19.54 8.28 -4.25
C ASP A 36 -18.31 8.00 -3.39
N PRO A 37 -18.43 8.09 -2.06
CA PRO A 37 -17.32 7.83 -1.15
C PRO A 37 -16.84 6.36 -1.14
N TYR A 38 -17.60 5.45 -1.77
CA TYR A 38 -17.31 4.01 -1.87
C TYR A 38 -17.07 3.57 -3.32
N LEU A 39 -16.55 4.44 -4.17
CA LEU A 39 -16.40 4.20 -5.60
C LEU A 39 -15.62 2.92 -5.91
N ALA A 40 -14.56 2.63 -5.15
CA ALA A 40 -13.80 1.40 -5.32
C ALA A 40 -14.63 0.14 -5.02
N VAL A 41 -15.55 0.17 -4.07
CA VAL A 41 -16.46 -0.95 -3.78
C VAL A 41 -17.41 -1.18 -4.95
N HIS A 42 -18.08 -0.12 -5.41
CA HIS A 42 -19.09 -0.21 -6.47
C HIS A 42 -18.52 -0.59 -7.84
N THR A 43 -17.23 -0.31 -8.07
CA THR A 43 -16.56 -0.60 -9.34
C THR A 43 -15.69 -1.86 -9.31
N SER A 44 -15.70 -2.62 -8.23
CA SER A 44 -14.93 -3.87 -8.08
C SER A 44 -15.81 -5.10 -8.19
N ALA A 45 -15.22 -6.21 -8.62
CA ALA A 45 -15.90 -7.51 -8.73
C ALA A 45 -15.83 -8.28 -7.39
N ILE A 46 -16.22 -7.62 -6.29
CA ILE A 46 -16.20 -8.21 -4.94
C ILE A 46 -17.45 -7.79 -4.16
N GLN A 47 -17.75 -8.55 -3.12
CA GLN A 47 -18.68 -8.17 -2.06
C GLN A 47 -17.88 -8.08 -0.76
N PRO A 48 -17.37 -6.88 -0.39
CA PRO A 48 -16.54 -6.74 0.79
C PRO A 48 -17.36 -6.92 2.06
N LEU A 49 -16.74 -7.51 3.07
CA LEU A 49 -17.33 -7.66 4.39
C LEU A 49 -17.28 -6.33 5.17
N PRO A 50 -18.20 -6.10 6.14
CA PRO A 50 -18.26 -4.84 6.90
C PRO A 50 -16.92 -4.43 7.52
N HIS A 51 -16.18 -5.37 8.11
CA HIS A 51 -14.86 -5.10 8.69
C HIS A 51 -13.81 -4.65 7.67
N GLN A 52 -13.92 -5.09 6.41
CA GLN A 52 -13.03 -4.70 5.32
C GLN A 52 -13.33 -3.25 4.88
N ILE A 53 -14.61 -2.89 4.82
CA ILE A 53 -15.04 -1.51 4.55
C ILE A 53 -14.55 -0.58 5.67
N THR A 54 -14.78 -0.95 6.94
CA THR A 54 -14.32 -0.18 8.09
C THR A 54 -12.81 0.03 8.06
N ALA A 55 -12.04 -1.03 7.79
CA ALA A 55 -10.58 -0.93 7.71
C ALA A 55 -10.12 0.11 6.68
N VAL A 56 -10.70 0.08 5.48
CA VAL A 56 -10.27 0.98 4.40
C VAL A 56 -10.78 2.40 4.63
N TYR A 57 -12.08 2.58 4.85
CA TYR A 57 -12.72 3.90 4.81
C TYR A 57 -12.70 4.64 6.14
N GLN A 58 -12.63 3.94 7.27
CA GLN A 58 -12.63 4.58 8.59
C GLN A 58 -11.25 4.61 9.24
N GLU A 59 -10.35 3.69 8.86
CA GLU A 59 -9.04 3.61 9.49
C GLU A 59 -7.89 3.98 8.55
N MET A 60 -7.84 3.48 7.31
CA MET A 60 -6.70 3.72 6.41
C MET A 60 -6.81 5.05 5.65
N LEU A 61 -7.92 5.31 4.97
CA LEU A 61 -8.09 6.53 4.15
C LEU A 61 -8.02 7.84 4.94
N PRO A 62 -8.55 7.95 6.17
CA PRO A 62 -8.44 9.19 6.95
C PRO A 62 -7.04 9.49 7.46
N ARG A 63 -6.12 8.50 7.46
CA ARG A 63 -4.76 8.62 7.98
C ARG A 63 -3.71 8.84 6.88
N LEU A 64 -4.02 9.65 5.88
CA LEU A 64 -3.04 9.98 4.84
C LEU A 64 -2.11 11.12 5.30
N PRO A 65 -0.79 10.99 5.16
CA PRO A 65 -0.04 9.87 4.60
C PRO A 65 -0.08 8.61 5.48
N LEU A 66 -0.41 7.47 4.86
CA LEU A 66 -0.62 6.22 5.59
C LEU A 66 0.72 5.54 5.92
N ARG A 67 0.97 5.35 7.23
CA ARG A 67 2.04 4.50 7.74
C ARG A 67 1.41 3.53 8.72
N TYR A 68 1.14 2.30 8.26
CA TYR A 68 0.18 1.46 8.95
C TYR A 68 0.49 -0.04 8.85
N ILE A 69 0.11 -0.77 9.89
CA ILE A 69 0.23 -2.24 9.97
C ILE A 69 -1.17 -2.84 10.02
N LEU A 70 -1.51 -3.63 9.02
CA LEU A 70 -2.72 -4.43 8.99
C LEU A 70 -2.40 -5.84 9.48
N ALA A 71 -2.62 -6.07 10.78
CA ALA A 71 -2.23 -7.29 11.49
C ALA A 71 -3.41 -8.24 11.71
N ASP A 72 -4.37 -8.27 10.80
CA ASP A 72 -5.54 -9.13 10.87
C ASP A 72 -5.19 -10.60 10.63
N ASP A 73 -5.96 -11.50 11.21
CA ASP A 73 -5.79 -12.95 11.10
C ASP A 73 -5.75 -13.43 9.63
N PRO A 74 -5.15 -14.61 9.37
CA PRO A 74 -5.21 -15.23 8.06
C PRO A 74 -6.65 -15.43 7.60
N GLY A 75 -6.96 -15.02 6.36
CA GLY A 75 -8.31 -15.11 5.80
C GLY A 75 -9.25 -13.95 6.15
N ALA A 76 -8.82 -12.94 6.92
CA ALA A 76 -9.60 -11.70 7.11
C ALA A 76 -9.74 -10.85 5.83
N GLY A 77 -8.99 -11.20 4.77
CA GLY A 77 -9.05 -10.52 3.48
C GLY A 77 -8.13 -9.30 3.38
N LYS A 78 -6.92 -9.38 3.93
CA LYS A 78 -5.91 -8.31 3.81
C LYS A 78 -5.69 -7.87 2.36
N THR A 79 -5.63 -8.83 1.42
CA THR A 79 -5.53 -8.54 -0.03
C THR A 79 -6.73 -7.75 -0.54
N ILE A 80 -7.94 -8.06 -0.04
CA ILE A 80 -9.17 -7.34 -0.42
C ILE A 80 -9.13 -5.90 0.10
N MET A 81 -8.78 -5.70 1.37
CA MET A 81 -8.64 -4.37 1.96
C MET A 81 -7.58 -3.54 1.23
N THR A 82 -6.44 -4.14 0.93
CA THR A 82 -5.36 -3.47 0.18
C THR A 82 -5.79 -3.13 -1.26
N GLY A 83 -6.46 -4.04 -1.96
CA GLY A 83 -6.96 -3.80 -3.31
C GLY A 83 -8.00 -2.68 -3.36
N LEU A 84 -8.94 -2.64 -2.40
CA LEU A 84 -9.89 -1.54 -2.24
C LEU A 84 -9.18 -0.21 -1.98
N PHE A 85 -8.21 -0.21 -1.06
CA PHE A 85 -7.45 0.99 -0.72
C PHE A 85 -6.67 1.54 -1.93
N ILE A 86 -5.95 0.68 -2.65
CA ILE A 86 -5.24 1.06 -3.89
C ILE A 86 -6.21 1.64 -4.90
N LYS A 87 -7.33 0.97 -5.15
CA LYS A 87 -8.32 1.38 -6.15
C LYS A 87 -8.97 2.72 -5.79
N GLU A 88 -9.25 2.94 -4.51
CA GLU A 88 -9.81 4.20 -4.02
C GLU A 88 -8.81 5.36 -4.19
N LEU A 89 -7.53 5.15 -3.85
CA LEU A 89 -6.48 6.16 -4.06
C LEU A 89 -6.28 6.49 -5.55
N ILE A 90 -6.37 5.49 -6.43
CA ILE A 90 -6.32 5.73 -7.89
C ILE A 90 -7.52 6.56 -8.33
N ALA A 91 -8.73 6.23 -7.86
CA ALA A 91 -9.95 6.96 -8.22
C ALA A 91 -9.92 8.43 -7.77
N ARG A 92 -9.30 8.70 -6.61
CA ARG A 92 -9.08 10.05 -6.07
C ARG A 92 -7.94 10.81 -6.75
N GLY A 93 -7.10 10.13 -7.53
CA GLY A 93 -5.92 10.72 -8.15
C GLY A 93 -4.71 10.82 -7.21
N ASP A 94 -4.78 10.21 -6.04
CA ASP A 94 -3.74 10.25 -4.99
C ASP A 94 -2.65 9.19 -5.19
N LEU A 95 -2.86 8.24 -6.14
CA LEU A 95 -1.93 7.15 -6.40
C LEU A 95 -1.70 6.96 -7.91
N LYS A 96 -0.45 7.14 -8.31
CA LYS A 96 0.03 6.90 -9.68
C LYS A 96 1.03 5.75 -9.73
N ARG A 97 1.76 5.52 -8.63
CA ARG A 97 2.82 4.51 -8.56
C ARG A 97 2.72 3.69 -7.29
N CYS A 98 2.62 2.38 -7.44
CA CYS A 98 2.50 1.44 -6.32
C CYS A 98 3.46 0.26 -6.48
N LEU A 99 4.21 -0.03 -5.42
CA LEU A 99 5.05 -1.22 -5.30
C LEU A 99 4.46 -2.17 -4.26
N ILE A 100 4.21 -3.41 -4.65
CA ILE A 100 3.85 -4.50 -3.73
C ILE A 100 5.05 -5.42 -3.58
N VAL A 101 5.51 -5.60 -2.35
CA VAL A 101 6.61 -6.52 -2.01
C VAL A 101 6.03 -7.72 -1.27
N THR A 102 6.22 -8.91 -1.83
CA THR A 102 5.58 -10.13 -1.31
C THR A 102 6.55 -11.32 -1.35
N PRO A 103 6.35 -12.38 -0.53
CA PRO A 103 7.06 -13.65 -0.71
C PRO A 103 6.92 -14.18 -2.13
N GLY A 104 7.97 -14.83 -2.63
CA GLY A 104 8.06 -15.22 -4.03
C GLY A 104 6.94 -16.10 -4.56
N ASN A 105 6.37 -16.94 -3.70
CA ASN A 105 5.25 -17.83 -4.03
C ASN A 105 3.88 -17.13 -4.10
N LEU A 106 3.77 -15.88 -3.67
CA LEU A 106 2.50 -15.12 -3.65
C LEU A 106 2.43 -14.05 -4.75
N ALA A 107 3.50 -13.80 -5.49
CA ALA A 107 3.55 -12.70 -6.46
C ALA A 107 2.50 -12.85 -7.57
N GLU A 108 2.38 -14.03 -8.14
CA GLU A 108 1.41 -14.34 -9.20
C GLU A 108 -0.02 -14.35 -8.67
N GLN A 109 -0.23 -14.81 -7.42
CA GLN A 109 -1.52 -14.76 -6.76
C GLN A 109 -1.97 -13.31 -6.55
N TRP A 110 -1.09 -12.43 -6.08
CA TRP A 110 -1.38 -11.00 -5.95
C TRP A 110 -1.77 -10.37 -7.28
N GLN A 111 -1.03 -10.67 -8.35
CA GLN A 111 -1.33 -10.18 -9.69
C GLN A 111 -2.73 -10.61 -10.15
N ASP A 112 -3.04 -11.90 -10.01
CA ASP A 112 -4.32 -12.46 -10.43
C ASP A 112 -5.50 -11.89 -9.60
N GLU A 113 -5.36 -11.79 -8.28
CA GLU A 113 -6.40 -11.24 -7.41
C GLU A 113 -6.68 -9.77 -7.70
N LEU A 114 -5.63 -8.95 -7.87
CA LEU A 114 -5.78 -7.53 -8.19
C LEU A 114 -6.46 -7.33 -9.55
N PHE A 115 -6.10 -8.16 -10.53
CA PHE A 115 -6.72 -8.09 -11.85
C PHE A 115 -8.18 -8.55 -11.84
N ARG A 116 -8.47 -9.73 -11.29
CA ARG A 116 -9.83 -10.31 -11.32
C ARG A 116 -10.82 -9.55 -10.45
N LYS A 117 -10.39 -9.12 -9.26
CA LYS A 117 -11.28 -8.52 -8.26
C LYS A 117 -11.42 -7.02 -8.42
N PHE A 118 -10.37 -6.33 -8.84
CA PHE A 118 -10.30 -4.87 -8.85
C PHE A 118 -10.07 -4.26 -10.23
N HIS A 119 -9.79 -5.08 -11.26
CA HIS A 119 -9.38 -4.64 -12.60
C HIS A 119 -8.09 -3.82 -12.59
N LEU A 120 -7.22 -4.05 -11.60
CA LEU A 120 -5.92 -3.39 -11.47
C LEU A 120 -4.85 -4.25 -12.15
N ARG A 121 -4.11 -3.63 -13.08
CA ARG A 121 -3.04 -4.31 -13.81
C ARG A 121 -1.70 -4.02 -13.15
N PHE A 122 -1.22 -4.98 -12.37
CA PHE A 122 0.11 -4.99 -11.81
C PHE A 122 1.00 -5.95 -12.61
N GLU A 123 2.29 -5.62 -12.69
CA GLU A 123 3.27 -6.44 -13.38
C GLU A 123 4.28 -7.03 -12.40
N VAL A 124 4.56 -8.32 -12.52
CA VAL A 124 5.56 -9.00 -11.69
C VAL A 124 6.96 -8.70 -12.21
N LEU A 125 7.87 -8.31 -11.31
CA LEU A 125 9.27 -8.04 -11.61
C LEU A 125 10.03 -9.34 -11.89
N THR A 126 10.26 -9.66 -13.15
CA THR A 126 11.05 -10.81 -13.63
C THR A 126 12.48 -10.40 -13.99
N ASN A 127 13.38 -11.37 -14.21
CA ASN A 127 14.74 -11.08 -14.68
C ASN A 127 14.71 -10.51 -16.09
N ASP A 128 13.91 -11.08 -16.97
CA ASP A 128 13.81 -10.65 -18.37
C ASP A 128 13.39 -9.18 -18.47
N ARG A 129 12.45 -8.74 -17.61
CA ARG A 129 12.04 -7.33 -17.56
C ARG A 129 13.14 -6.41 -17.04
N ILE A 130 13.93 -6.86 -16.07
CA ILE A 130 15.06 -6.07 -15.54
C ILE A 130 16.13 -5.88 -16.62
N GLU A 131 16.41 -6.93 -17.38
CA GLU A 131 17.41 -6.93 -18.46
C GLU A 131 16.93 -6.13 -19.70
N SER A 132 15.63 -6.14 -19.96
CA SER A 132 15.01 -5.44 -21.10
C SER A 132 14.70 -3.96 -20.83
N ALA A 133 14.98 -3.45 -19.62
CA ALA A 133 14.68 -2.07 -19.27
C ALA A 133 15.48 -1.06 -20.11
N VAL A 134 14.77 -0.28 -20.92
CA VAL A 134 15.36 0.71 -21.85
C VAL A 134 15.95 1.91 -21.11
N SER A 135 15.33 2.34 -20.00
CA SER A 135 15.80 3.44 -19.16
C SER A 135 17.01 3.06 -18.27
N GLY A 136 17.38 1.79 -18.24
CA GLY A 136 18.35 1.24 -17.28
C GLY A 136 17.80 1.10 -15.85
N ASN A 137 16.61 1.64 -15.57
CA ASN A 137 15.91 1.46 -14.30
C ASN A 137 14.47 0.99 -14.54
N ILE A 138 14.22 -0.31 -14.40
CA ILE A 138 12.90 -0.92 -14.62
C ILE A 138 11.81 -0.27 -13.75
N PHE A 139 12.14 0.22 -12.56
CA PHE A 139 11.15 0.83 -11.68
C PHE A 139 10.64 2.19 -12.19
N THR A 140 11.35 2.88 -13.06
CA THR A 140 10.82 4.09 -13.72
C THR A 140 9.84 3.77 -14.84
N GLU A 141 9.90 2.55 -15.39
CA GLU A 141 9.04 2.08 -16.48
C GLU A 141 7.75 1.40 -15.96
N MET A 142 7.76 0.92 -14.71
CA MET A 142 6.65 0.19 -14.09
C MET A 142 5.95 1.04 -13.03
N ASN A 143 4.75 1.53 -13.31
CA ASN A 143 3.98 2.29 -12.32
C ASN A 143 3.33 1.39 -11.27
N PHE A 144 2.89 0.19 -11.65
CA PHE A 144 2.25 -0.80 -10.77
C PHE A 144 3.07 -2.09 -10.80
N CYS A 145 3.89 -2.29 -9.78
CA CYS A 145 4.90 -3.34 -9.73
C CYS A 145 4.67 -4.29 -8.55
N ILE A 146 4.82 -5.59 -8.79
CA ILE A 146 4.92 -6.62 -7.76
C ILE A 146 6.34 -7.17 -7.77
N ALA A 147 7.03 -7.08 -6.64
CA ALA A 147 8.40 -7.57 -6.50
C ALA A 147 8.50 -8.63 -5.40
N ARG A 148 9.39 -9.61 -5.62
CA ARG A 148 9.64 -10.65 -4.64
C ARG A 148 10.59 -10.15 -3.56
N LEU A 149 10.20 -10.29 -2.29
CA LEU A 149 10.97 -9.87 -1.11
C LEU A 149 12.42 -10.38 -1.13
N ASP A 150 12.59 -11.66 -1.41
CA ASP A 150 13.91 -12.28 -1.41
C ASP A 150 14.83 -11.77 -2.53
N LYS A 151 14.26 -11.44 -3.68
CA LYS A 151 14.99 -10.86 -4.80
C LYS A 151 15.49 -9.46 -4.46
N LEU A 152 14.59 -8.59 -3.94
CA LEU A 152 14.96 -7.24 -3.56
C LEU A 152 15.95 -7.21 -2.39
N SER A 153 15.79 -8.07 -1.37
CA SER A 153 16.64 -8.08 -0.18
C SER A 153 18.07 -8.55 -0.45
N ARG A 154 18.31 -9.27 -1.56
CA ARG A 154 19.62 -9.79 -1.94
C ARG A 154 20.35 -8.95 -2.98
N SER A 155 19.64 -8.09 -3.71
CA SER A 155 20.19 -7.32 -4.83
C SER A 155 20.37 -5.86 -4.46
N GLU A 156 21.60 -5.46 -4.14
CA GLU A 156 21.94 -4.06 -3.88
C GLU A 156 21.69 -3.18 -5.12
N ALA A 157 21.98 -3.70 -6.31
CA ALA A 157 21.73 -2.98 -7.56
C ALA A 157 20.24 -2.63 -7.77
N LEU A 158 19.32 -3.51 -7.36
CA LEU A 158 17.89 -3.20 -7.41
C LEU A 158 17.50 -2.20 -6.32
N GLN A 159 18.10 -2.27 -5.13
CA GLN A 159 17.85 -1.33 -4.05
C GLN A 159 18.29 0.09 -4.42
N GLU A 160 19.44 0.25 -5.07
CA GLU A 160 19.87 1.55 -5.58
C GLU A 160 18.91 2.11 -6.62
N LYS A 161 18.41 1.27 -7.53
CA LYS A 161 17.38 1.67 -8.51
C LYS A 161 16.06 2.07 -7.85
N LEU A 162 15.69 1.42 -6.73
CA LEU A 162 14.51 1.80 -5.94
C LEU A 162 14.69 3.16 -5.26
N ARG A 163 15.89 3.47 -4.73
CA ARG A 163 16.17 4.74 -4.03
C ARG A 163 15.92 5.99 -4.90
N ILE A 164 16.20 5.88 -6.19
CA ILE A 164 16.04 6.98 -7.13
C ILE A 164 14.68 7.01 -7.81
N THR A 165 13.73 6.23 -7.29
CA THR A 165 12.38 6.11 -7.88
C THR A 165 11.35 6.51 -6.82
N ASP A 166 10.49 7.45 -7.18
CA ASP A 166 9.41 7.89 -6.29
C ASP A 166 8.26 6.88 -6.29
N TRP A 167 7.72 6.60 -5.11
CA TRP A 167 6.58 5.71 -4.90
C TRP A 167 5.51 6.40 -4.05
N ASP A 168 4.26 6.42 -4.54
CA ASP A 168 3.14 6.96 -3.79
C ASP A 168 2.70 6.02 -2.67
N LEU A 169 2.78 4.71 -2.92
CA LEU A 169 2.45 3.67 -1.95
C LEU A 169 3.37 2.47 -2.11
N ILE A 170 3.89 1.98 -0.99
CA ILE A 170 4.56 0.67 -0.92
C ILE A 170 3.79 -0.21 0.05
N VAL A 171 3.46 -1.42 -0.40
CA VAL A 171 2.79 -2.46 0.38
C VAL A 171 3.75 -3.62 0.57
N CYS A 172 3.94 -4.09 1.82
CA CYS A 172 4.75 -5.26 2.11
C CYS A 172 3.89 -6.36 2.71
N ASP A 173 3.73 -7.45 1.97
CA ASP A 173 3.00 -8.63 2.45
C ASP A 173 3.92 -9.58 3.21
N GLU A 174 3.32 -10.30 4.19
CA GLU A 174 4.05 -11.13 5.17
C GLU A 174 5.20 -10.36 5.83
N ALA A 175 4.92 -9.11 6.22
CA ALA A 175 5.91 -8.14 6.68
C ALA A 175 6.67 -8.60 7.95
N HIS A 176 6.16 -9.57 8.71
CA HIS A 176 6.89 -10.18 9.83
C HIS A 176 8.23 -10.80 9.38
N LYS A 177 8.40 -11.12 8.09
CA LYS A 177 9.69 -11.58 7.53
C LYS A 177 10.76 -10.49 7.45
N MET A 178 10.37 -9.21 7.59
CA MET A 178 11.26 -8.06 7.68
C MET A 178 11.64 -7.72 9.12
N SER A 179 11.69 -8.70 10.01
CA SER A 179 12.07 -8.50 11.41
C SER A 179 13.58 -8.43 11.60
N ALA A 180 14.01 -7.69 12.64
CA ALA A 180 15.32 -7.79 13.26
C ALA A 180 15.17 -8.48 14.62
N THR A 181 16.27 -8.94 15.21
CA THR A 181 16.25 -9.61 16.51
C THR A 181 17.27 -8.99 17.46
N VAL A 182 16.91 -8.93 18.74
CA VAL A 182 17.85 -8.54 19.78
C VAL A 182 18.42 -9.80 20.43
N TRP A 183 19.74 -9.90 20.47
CA TRP A 183 20.45 -11.00 21.09
C TRP A 183 21.60 -10.47 21.93
N GLY A 184 21.61 -10.79 23.24
CA GLY A 184 22.68 -10.36 24.15
C GLY A 184 22.83 -8.83 24.27
N GLY A 185 21.77 -8.05 24.03
CA GLY A 185 21.81 -6.58 24.03
C GLY A 185 22.28 -5.94 22.71
N GLU A 186 22.62 -6.74 21.71
CA GLU A 186 22.96 -6.27 20.36
C GLU A 186 21.81 -6.53 19.38
N ILE A 187 21.59 -5.58 18.47
CA ILE A 187 20.54 -5.70 17.42
C ILE A 187 21.18 -6.37 16.21
N LYS A 188 20.63 -7.53 15.82
CA LYS A 188 21.00 -8.21 14.60
C LYS A 188 20.05 -7.84 13.47
N TYR A 189 20.49 -6.96 12.60
CA TYR A 189 19.75 -6.57 11.41
C TYR A 189 19.81 -7.62 10.31
N THR A 190 18.66 -8.03 9.78
CA THR A 190 18.59 -8.93 8.62
C THR A 190 18.61 -8.12 7.32
N LYS A 191 19.01 -8.74 6.20
CA LYS A 191 18.92 -8.10 4.87
C LYS A 191 17.48 -7.67 4.53
N ARG A 192 16.48 -8.43 4.99
CA ARG A 192 15.06 -8.10 4.78
C ARG A 192 14.62 -6.92 5.64
N PHE A 193 15.13 -6.80 6.86
CA PHE A 193 14.86 -5.62 7.70
C PHE A 193 15.47 -4.35 7.10
N ASN A 194 16.73 -4.42 6.64
CA ASN A 194 17.38 -3.29 5.98
C ASN A 194 16.63 -2.87 4.70
N LEU A 195 16.10 -3.83 3.93
CA LEU A 195 15.21 -3.53 2.83
C LEU A 195 13.93 -2.84 3.32
N GLY A 196 13.32 -3.31 4.41
CA GLY A 196 12.12 -2.68 5.00
C GLY A 196 12.36 -1.22 5.37
N ARG A 197 13.52 -0.89 5.98
CA ARG A 197 13.93 0.49 6.26
C ARG A 197 14.05 1.31 4.97
N LEU A 198 14.75 0.81 3.97
CA LEU A 198 14.85 1.45 2.67
C LEU A 198 13.47 1.77 2.08
N LEU A 199 12.57 0.77 2.04
CA LEU A 199 11.22 0.93 1.49
C LEU A 199 10.41 1.97 2.28
N SER A 200 10.57 2.01 3.59
CA SER A 200 9.96 3.00 4.47
C SER A 200 10.43 4.43 4.18
N GLU A 201 11.71 4.61 3.85
CA GLU A 201 12.33 5.91 3.56
C GLU A 201 11.90 6.49 2.20
N ILE A 202 11.69 5.64 1.19
CA ILE A 202 11.42 6.06 -0.20
C ILE A 202 9.95 6.26 -0.54
N THR A 203 9.03 6.09 0.43
CA THR A 203 7.60 6.31 0.22
C THR A 203 6.95 7.08 1.36
N ARG A 204 5.93 7.85 1.03
CA ARG A 204 5.10 8.53 2.03
C ARG A 204 4.06 7.60 2.64
N ASN A 205 3.46 6.71 1.83
CA ASN A 205 2.47 5.75 2.29
C ASN A 205 3.08 4.36 2.34
N PHE A 206 3.17 3.80 3.54
CA PHE A 206 3.77 2.51 3.80
C PHE A 206 2.81 1.59 4.54
N LEU A 207 2.39 0.51 3.89
CA LEU A 207 1.42 -0.45 4.41
C LEU A 207 2.08 -1.82 4.61
N LEU A 208 2.13 -2.27 5.85
CA LEU A 208 2.64 -3.58 6.22
C LEU A 208 1.48 -4.54 6.49
N LEU A 209 1.47 -5.69 5.83
CA LEU A 209 0.47 -6.74 6.02
C LEU A 209 1.12 -7.93 6.73
N THR A 210 0.51 -8.39 7.80
CA THR A 210 0.96 -9.59 8.51
C THR A 210 -0.17 -10.23 9.27
N ALA A 211 -0.11 -11.53 9.50
CA ALA A 211 -1.00 -12.20 10.46
C ALA A 211 -0.34 -12.35 11.85
N THR A 212 0.97 -12.20 11.92
CA THR A 212 1.77 -12.44 13.13
C THR A 212 2.73 -11.27 13.37
N PRO A 213 2.23 -10.10 13.84
CA PRO A 213 3.07 -8.92 14.05
C PRO A 213 4.08 -9.11 15.17
N HIS A 214 3.83 -10.06 16.08
CA HIS A 214 4.59 -10.29 17.31
C HIS A 214 5.07 -11.74 17.40
N ASN A 215 6.37 -11.93 17.66
CA ASN A 215 6.99 -13.24 17.85
C ASN A 215 7.21 -13.62 19.33
N GLY A 216 6.58 -12.89 20.27
CA GLY A 216 6.68 -13.11 21.72
C GLY A 216 7.72 -12.24 22.42
N LYS A 217 8.63 -11.58 21.70
CA LYS A 217 9.63 -10.67 22.28
C LYS A 217 9.25 -9.21 22.00
N ASN A 218 9.09 -8.41 23.05
CA ASN A 218 8.71 -6.99 22.93
C ASN A 218 9.75 -6.18 22.15
N GLU A 219 11.03 -6.48 22.33
CA GLU A 219 12.13 -5.79 21.64
C GLU A 219 12.09 -6.00 20.12
N ASP A 220 11.86 -7.25 19.67
CA ASP A 220 11.74 -7.57 18.24
C ASP A 220 10.50 -6.91 17.63
N PHE A 221 9.42 -6.81 18.41
CA PHE A 221 8.20 -6.13 18.00
C PHE A 221 8.39 -4.61 17.87
N GLN A 222 9.11 -3.98 18.80
CA GLN A 222 9.46 -2.56 18.71
C GLN A 222 10.30 -2.27 17.46
N LEU A 223 11.29 -3.13 17.16
CA LEU A 223 12.06 -3.03 15.92
C LEU A 223 11.18 -3.17 14.67
N PHE A 224 10.18 -4.03 14.71
CA PHE A 224 9.22 -4.15 13.61
C PHE A 224 8.37 -2.88 13.46
N LEU A 225 7.90 -2.30 14.57
CA LEU A 225 7.16 -1.04 14.58
C LEU A 225 8.00 0.14 14.05
N SER A 226 9.33 0.13 14.28
CA SER A 226 10.22 1.18 13.77
C SER A 226 10.28 1.25 12.25
N LEU A 227 9.83 0.22 11.52
CA LEU A 227 9.67 0.29 10.08
C LEU A 227 8.56 1.27 9.66
N VAL A 228 7.55 1.44 10.51
CA VAL A 228 6.42 2.35 10.26
C VAL A 228 6.71 3.74 10.81
N ASP A 229 7.21 3.82 12.03
CA ASP A 229 7.54 5.08 12.72
C ASP A 229 8.88 4.93 13.45
N PRO A 230 10.01 5.26 12.77
CA PRO A 230 11.34 5.17 13.36
C PRO A 230 11.51 6.09 14.57
N ASP A 231 10.99 7.31 14.50
CA ASP A 231 11.18 8.34 15.53
C ASP A 231 10.56 7.92 16.87
N ARG A 232 9.44 7.24 16.83
CA ARG A 232 8.71 6.77 18.00
C ARG A 232 9.24 5.46 18.57
N PHE A 233 9.67 4.54 17.72
CA PHE A 233 10.00 3.17 18.14
C PHE A 233 11.50 2.85 18.08
N GLU A 234 12.34 3.59 17.38
CA GLU A 234 13.79 3.42 17.35
C GLU A 234 14.41 4.00 18.63
N GLY A 235 14.94 3.15 19.49
CA GLY A 235 15.52 3.56 20.79
C GLY A 235 14.67 3.29 22.02
N ALA A 236 13.36 3.06 21.87
CA ALA A 236 12.46 2.71 22.98
C ALA A 236 12.70 1.29 23.54
N ALA A 237 13.48 0.46 22.83
CA ALA A 237 13.84 -0.90 23.23
C ALA A 237 14.57 -1.02 24.58
N ARG A 238 14.94 0.08 25.21
CA ARG A 238 15.69 0.11 26.50
C ARG A 238 14.84 0.35 27.74
N SER A 239 13.59 0.74 27.60
CA SER A 239 12.68 0.95 28.74
C SER A 239 11.59 -0.11 28.78
N SER A 240 11.91 -1.23 29.42
CA SER A 240 10.99 -2.33 29.76
C SER A 240 9.82 -1.83 30.61
N ASN A 241 8.59 -2.28 30.32
CA ASN A 241 7.36 -2.29 31.11
C ASN A 241 6.28 -1.23 30.84
N GLN A 242 6.36 -0.39 29.80
CA GLN A 242 5.16 0.35 29.39
C GLN A 242 4.48 -0.36 28.21
N SER A 243 3.17 -0.59 28.33
CA SER A 243 2.34 -1.01 27.19
C SER A 243 2.40 0.07 26.12
N ILE A 244 2.98 -0.26 24.96
CA ILE A 244 3.09 0.67 23.85
C ILE A 244 1.70 0.76 23.21
N ASP A 245 1.11 1.94 23.22
CA ASP A 245 -0.10 2.20 22.44
C ASP A 245 0.27 2.20 20.95
N VAL A 246 -0.33 1.29 20.17
CA VAL A 246 -0.12 1.12 18.73
C VAL A 246 -1.42 1.27 17.94
N SER A 247 -2.49 1.71 18.59
CA SER A 247 -3.84 1.80 18.01
C SER A 247 -3.92 2.75 16.79
N ASP A 248 -3.03 3.71 16.71
CA ASP A 248 -2.90 4.67 15.63
C ASP A 248 -2.11 4.14 14.42
N VAL A 249 -1.20 3.18 14.64
CA VAL A 249 -0.32 2.62 13.59
C VAL A 249 -0.62 1.16 13.24
N MET A 250 -1.48 0.49 14.00
CA MET A 250 -1.76 -0.92 13.78
C MET A 250 -3.23 -1.27 14.06
N ARG A 251 -3.82 -2.04 13.15
CA ARG A 251 -5.09 -2.74 13.37
C ARG A 251 -4.84 -4.23 13.54
N ARG A 252 -5.60 -4.84 14.45
CA ARG A 252 -5.64 -6.29 14.62
C ARG A 252 -7.07 -6.77 14.81
N LEU A 253 -7.59 -7.53 13.87
CA LEU A 253 -8.87 -8.23 13.96
C LEU A 253 -8.63 -9.72 14.14
N VAL A 254 -9.14 -10.27 15.25
CA VAL A 254 -9.08 -11.71 15.57
C VAL A 254 -10.39 -12.34 15.12
N LYS A 255 -10.36 -13.54 14.54
CA LYS A 255 -11.53 -14.27 14.01
C LYS A 255 -12.69 -14.40 15.01
N GLU A 256 -12.39 -14.54 16.29
CA GLU A 256 -13.41 -14.64 17.33
C GLU A 256 -14.30 -13.39 17.43
N LEU A 257 -13.73 -12.22 17.21
CA LEU A 257 -14.49 -10.95 17.21
C LEU A 257 -15.31 -10.76 15.95
N SER A 258 -14.90 -11.33 14.82
CA SER A 258 -15.64 -11.21 13.56
C SER A 258 -16.94 -12.05 13.54
N LEU A 259 -16.99 -13.13 14.32
CA LEU A 259 -18.18 -13.98 14.42
C LEU A 259 -19.26 -13.39 15.36
N ILE A 260 -18.87 -12.59 16.34
CA ILE A 260 -19.81 -11.97 17.29
C ILE A 260 -20.68 -10.90 16.59
N HIS A 261 -20.13 -10.19 15.62
CA HIS A 261 -20.90 -9.18 14.87
C HIS A 261 -21.89 -9.75 13.84
N ILE A 262 -21.80 -11.05 13.51
CA ILE A 262 -22.70 -11.72 12.56
C ILE A 262 -23.94 -12.29 13.29
N SER A 263 -23.89 -12.42 14.63
CA SER A 263 -24.91 -13.13 15.42
C SER A 263 -25.90 -12.22 16.19
N GLU A 264 -25.87 -10.90 16.05
CA GLU A 264 -26.92 -10.05 16.59
C GLU A 264 -28.05 -9.88 15.57
N PRO A 265 -29.21 -10.53 15.77
CA PRO A 265 -30.40 -10.23 14.98
C PRO A 265 -30.90 -8.86 15.39
N THR A 266 -30.96 -7.93 14.45
CA THR A 266 -31.72 -6.68 14.58
C THR A 266 -33.16 -7.01 14.98
N ARG A 267 -33.52 -6.65 16.18
CA ARG A 267 -34.92 -6.54 16.62
C ARG A 267 -35.48 -5.18 16.25
#